data_5c4dc03196ef653d0f46415dab5cc2e3
#
_entry.id   5c4dc03196ef653d0f46415dab5cc2e3
#
_cell.length_a   1.000
_cell.length_b   1.000
_cell.length_c   1.000
_cell.angle_alpha   90.00
_cell.angle_beta   90.00
_cell.angle_gamma   90.00
#
_symmetry.space_group_name_H-M   'P 1'
#
loop_
_entity.id
_entity.type
_entity.pdbx_description
1 polymer ?
#
loop_
_entity_poly.entity_id
_entity_poly.type
_entity_poly.pdbx_seq_one_letter_code
_entity_poly.pdbx_strand_id
1 'polypeptide(L)'
;EVQAAYRTDRTEADYLATISGKTAALMATSCRIGALTADLPRTQIEALTVFGQRFGMVFQLRDDVLDIVGSEAELGKPAGQDLAEGIYTLPTLLALADPEHGVTLAPMLGQPLDTRAREAARATVAKSNGIGRAVAVGRRFAAEAAEAAEAIADRQLADALVALNQGMLDGLEELAEGASGAELVQQPAVPARATDPAAS
;
A
#
# COMPACT_ATOMS: atom_id res chain seq x y z
N GLU A 1 14.36 -3.75 0.04
CA GLU A 1 13.87 -2.67 0.92
C GLU A 1 14.99 -2.12 1.80
N VAL A 2 15.70 -2.95 2.58
CA VAL A 2 16.75 -2.49 3.52
C VAL A 2 17.82 -1.58 2.85
N GLN A 3 18.22 -1.88 1.61
CA GLN A 3 19.19 -1.05 0.85
C GLN A 3 18.61 0.27 0.35
N ALA A 4 17.29 0.43 0.36
CA ALA A 4 16.58 1.62 -0.10
C ALA A 4 16.00 2.45 1.06
N ALA A 5 16.27 2.07 2.32
CA ALA A 5 15.80 2.81 3.48
C ALA A 5 16.35 4.24 3.47
N TYR A 6 15.50 5.18 3.85
CA TYR A 6 15.77 6.63 3.90
C TYR A 6 16.09 7.31 2.56
N ARG A 7 15.91 6.63 1.43
CA ARG A 7 16.13 7.21 0.09
C ARG A 7 14.88 7.93 -0.40
N THR A 8 14.95 9.23 -0.53
CA THR A 8 13.87 10.11 -1.04
C THR A 8 13.91 10.29 -2.57
N ASP A 9 14.96 9.78 -3.23
CA ASP A 9 15.19 9.88 -4.69
C ASP A 9 14.65 8.67 -5.47
N ARG A 10 13.91 7.76 -4.82
CA ARG A 10 13.28 6.62 -5.49
C ARG A 10 12.17 7.07 -6.44
N THR A 11 12.13 6.46 -7.61
CA THR A 11 11.06 6.69 -8.59
C THR A 11 9.85 5.79 -8.35
N GLU A 12 8.71 6.14 -8.95
CA GLU A 12 7.54 5.25 -9.04
C GLU A 12 7.92 3.88 -9.63
N ALA A 13 8.77 3.86 -10.67
CA ALA A 13 9.22 2.62 -11.31
C ALA A 13 10.04 1.73 -10.34
N ASP A 14 10.92 2.31 -9.52
CA ASP A 14 11.70 1.58 -8.51
C ASP A 14 10.78 0.97 -7.45
N TYR A 15 9.75 1.73 -7.03
CA TYR A 15 8.75 1.24 -6.09
C TYR A 15 7.96 0.08 -6.70
N LEU A 16 7.40 0.24 -7.90
CA LEU A 16 6.61 -0.80 -8.57
C LEU A 16 7.43 -2.08 -8.80
N ALA A 17 8.70 -1.96 -9.17
CA ALA A 17 9.61 -3.12 -9.30
C ALA A 17 9.80 -3.82 -7.95
N THR A 18 9.91 -3.07 -6.86
CA THR A 18 10.06 -3.62 -5.50
C THR A 18 8.84 -4.45 -5.09
N ILE A 19 7.62 -3.89 -5.19
CA ILE A 19 6.40 -4.59 -4.78
C ILE A 19 6.05 -5.74 -5.73
N SER A 20 6.41 -5.61 -7.00
CA SER A 20 6.31 -6.71 -7.98
C SER A 20 7.12 -7.94 -7.53
N GLY A 21 8.36 -7.75 -7.08
CA GLY A 21 9.22 -8.84 -6.62
C GLY A 21 8.88 -9.36 -5.22
N LYS A 22 8.51 -8.46 -4.28
CA LYS A 22 8.26 -8.78 -2.87
C LYS A 22 6.93 -9.49 -2.64
N THR A 23 5.85 -8.95 -3.22
CA THR A 23 4.47 -9.37 -2.92
C THR A 23 3.79 -9.98 -4.14
N ALA A 24 3.78 -9.30 -5.28
CA ALA A 24 3.01 -9.73 -6.44
C ALA A 24 3.54 -11.03 -7.05
N ALA A 25 4.85 -11.27 -7.02
CA ALA A 25 5.45 -12.53 -7.49
C ALA A 25 4.97 -13.74 -6.69
N LEU A 26 4.73 -13.61 -5.38
CA LEU A 26 4.17 -14.69 -4.54
C LEU A 26 2.73 -15.00 -4.92
N MET A 27 1.90 -13.98 -5.13
CA MET A 27 0.51 -14.13 -5.57
C MET A 27 0.45 -14.79 -6.97
N ALA A 28 1.29 -14.33 -7.91
CA ALA A 28 1.42 -14.93 -9.23
C ALA A 28 1.83 -16.40 -9.17
N THR A 29 2.80 -16.72 -8.32
CA THR A 29 3.28 -18.08 -8.12
C THR A 29 2.19 -19.00 -7.54
N SER A 30 1.43 -18.50 -6.56
CA SER A 30 0.31 -19.23 -5.95
C SER A 30 -0.77 -19.57 -7.00
N CYS A 31 -1.19 -18.59 -7.80
CA CYS A 31 -2.13 -18.80 -8.89
C CYS A 31 -1.60 -19.79 -9.92
N ARG A 32 -0.31 -19.66 -10.29
CA ARG A 32 0.34 -20.57 -11.24
C ARG A 32 0.41 -22.01 -10.72
N ILE A 33 0.76 -22.22 -9.46
CA ILE A 33 0.81 -23.55 -8.85
C ILE A 33 -0.60 -24.16 -8.84
N GLY A 34 -1.62 -23.41 -8.44
CA GLY A 34 -3.01 -23.87 -8.48
C GLY A 34 -3.44 -24.31 -9.88
N ALA A 35 -3.12 -23.50 -10.90
CA ALA A 35 -3.43 -23.81 -12.29
C ALA A 35 -2.68 -25.06 -12.81
N LEU A 36 -1.41 -25.21 -12.44
CA LEU A 36 -0.61 -26.40 -12.81
C LEU A 36 -1.15 -27.66 -12.12
N THR A 37 -1.53 -27.58 -10.86
CA THR A 37 -2.08 -28.71 -10.08
C THR A 37 -3.43 -29.17 -10.62
N ALA A 38 -4.19 -28.24 -11.19
CA ALA A 38 -5.47 -28.52 -11.86
C ALA A 38 -5.32 -28.97 -13.32
N ASP A 39 -4.08 -29.16 -13.79
CA ASP A 39 -3.76 -29.57 -15.18
C ASP A 39 -4.42 -28.69 -16.24
N LEU A 40 -4.47 -27.37 -15.99
CA LEU A 40 -5.08 -26.41 -16.91
C LEU A 40 -4.21 -26.22 -18.17
N PRO A 41 -4.82 -25.86 -19.31
CA PRO A 41 -4.09 -25.46 -20.50
C PRO A 41 -3.15 -24.30 -20.26
N ARG A 42 -2.02 -24.26 -20.99
CA ARG A 42 -0.99 -23.23 -20.82
C ARG A 42 -1.51 -21.80 -20.85
N THR A 43 -2.47 -21.51 -21.72
CA THR A 43 -3.09 -20.18 -21.82
C THR A 43 -3.79 -19.77 -20.53
N GLN A 44 -4.46 -20.70 -19.86
CA GLN A 44 -5.13 -20.43 -18.58
C GLN A 44 -4.13 -20.34 -17.42
N ILE A 45 -3.05 -21.14 -17.45
CA ILE A 45 -1.94 -21.02 -16.48
C ILE A 45 -1.32 -19.63 -16.57
N GLU A 46 -1.08 -19.13 -17.78
CA GLU A 46 -0.51 -17.79 -18.00
C GLU A 46 -1.50 -16.70 -17.58
N ALA A 47 -2.78 -16.81 -17.89
CA ALA A 47 -3.82 -15.88 -17.48
C ALA A 47 -3.93 -15.77 -15.95
N LEU A 48 -3.99 -16.90 -15.25
CA LEU A 48 -4.02 -16.95 -13.79
C LEU A 48 -2.73 -16.40 -13.16
N THR A 49 -1.58 -16.63 -13.79
CA THR A 49 -0.30 -16.05 -13.35
C THR A 49 -0.32 -14.52 -13.45
N VAL A 50 -0.81 -13.97 -14.56
CA VAL A 50 -0.95 -12.51 -14.76
C VAL A 50 -1.97 -11.95 -13.78
N PHE A 51 -3.12 -12.59 -13.62
CA PHE A 51 -4.12 -12.20 -12.62
C PHE A 51 -3.48 -12.07 -11.23
N GLY A 52 -2.80 -13.11 -10.75
CA GLY A 52 -2.16 -13.10 -9.44
C GLY A 52 -1.10 -12.01 -9.29
N GLN A 53 -0.33 -11.74 -10.35
CA GLN A 53 0.64 -10.63 -10.38
C GLN A 53 -0.05 -9.28 -10.21
N ARG A 54 -1.11 -9.01 -10.96
CA ARG A 54 -1.83 -7.73 -10.93
C ARG A 54 -2.60 -7.52 -9.64
N PHE A 55 -3.29 -8.55 -9.18
CA PHE A 55 -3.95 -8.56 -7.88
C PHE A 55 -2.97 -8.28 -6.74
N GLY A 56 -1.78 -8.90 -6.76
CA GLY A 56 -0.74 -8.66 -5.75
C GLY A 56 -0.21 -7.22 -5.74
N MET A 57 -0.21 -6.54 -6.90
CA MET A 57 0.11 -5.10 -6.97
C MET A 57 -0.96 -4.26 -6.27
N VAL A 58 -2.26 -4.54 -6.51
CA VAL A 58 -3.37 -3.83 -5.85
C VAL A 58 -3.34 -4.08 -4.34
N PHE A 59 -3.11 -5.33 -3.94
CA PHE A 59 -3.00 -5.72 -2.54
C PHE A 59 -1.94 -4.91 -1.81
N GLN A 60 -0.72 -4.80 -2.37
CA GLN A 60 0.35 -4.05 -1.73
C GLN A 60 0.08 -2.54 -1.70
N LEU A 61 -0.49 -1.98 -2.77
CA LEU A 61 -0.89 -0.57 -2.80
C LEU A 61 -1.91 -0.24 -1.71
N ARG A 62 -2.87 -1.15 -1.47
CA ARG A 62 -3.85 -0.99 -0.39
C ARG A 62 -3.19 -1.02 0.99
N ASP A 63 -2.27 -1.95 1.21
CA ASP A 63 -1.52 -2.04 2.47
C ASP A 63 -0.71 -0.76 2.74
N ASP A 64 -0.03 -0.25 1.74
CA ASP A 64 0.78 0.97 1.81
C ASP A 64 -0.07 2.24 2.05
N VAL A 65 -1.28 2.32 1.47
CA VAL A 65 -2.22 3.42 1.76
C VAL A 65 -2.78 3.26 3.17
N LEU A 66 -3.12 2.05 3.58
CA LEU A 66 -3.62 1.75 4.92
C LEU A 66 -2.59 2.14 6.01
N ASP A 67 -1.28 1.95 5.79
CA ASP A 67 -0.25 2.39 6.74
C ASP A 67 -0.24 3.92 6.91
N ILE A 68 -0.61 4.68 5.88
CA ILE A 68 -0.71 6.15 5.96
C ILE A 68 -2.01 6.60 6.67
N VAL A 69 -3.17 6.03 6.30
CA VAL A 69 -4.48 6.56 6.74
C VAL A 69 -5.12 5.80 7.88
N GLY A 70 -4.71 4.54 8.09
CA GLY A 70 -5.30 3.65 9.07
C GLY A 70 -5.12 4.13 10.51
N SER A 71 -6.00 3.66 11.37
CA SER A 71 -5.91 3.84 12.82
C SER A 71 -5.10 2.70 13.48
N GLU A 72 -4.55 2.95 14.66
CA GLU A 72 -3.89 1.90 15.46
C GLU A 72 -4.82 0.70 15.75
N ALA A 73 -6.13 0.96 15.90
CA ALA A 73 -7.11 -0.10 16.15
C ALA A 73 -7.28 -1.03 14.95
N GLU A 74 -7.21 -0.52 13.73
CA GLU A 74 -7.31 -1.29 12.49
C GLU A 74 -6.00 -2.02 12.15
N LEU A 75 -4.86 -1.36 12.38
CA LEU A 75 -3.54 -1.89 12.05
C LEU A 75 -2.98 -2.86 13.11
N GLY A 76 -3.42 -2.76 14.37
CA GLY A 76 -2.82 -3.45 15.51
C GLY A 76 -1.39 -2.97 15.84
N LYS A 77 -0.92 -1.93 15.18
CA LYS A 77 0.39 -1.27 15.33
C LYS A 77 0.22 0.23 15.07
N PRO A 78 1.17 1.08 15.53
CA PRO A 78 1.15 2.50 15.17
C PRO A 78 1.17 2.71 13.65
N ALA A 79 0.31 3.60 13.15
CA ALA A 79 0.27 3.95 11.73
C ALA A 79 1.53 4.73 11.31
N GLY A 80 1.88 4.69 10.03
CA GLY A 80 3.09 5.34 9.49
C GLY A 80 4.38 4.62 9.88
N GLN A 81 4.32 3.32 10.13
CA GLN A 81 5.50 2.54 10.50
C GLN A 81 6.53 2.53 9.36
N ASP A 82 6.09 2.44 8.12
CA ASP A 82 6.97 2.50 6.95
C ASP A 82 7.74 3.83 6.89
N LEU A 83 7.08 4.96 7.19
CA LEU A 83 7.73 6.26 7.29
C LEU A 83 8.80 6.28 8.40
N ALA A 84 8.51 5.70 9.56
CA ALA A 84 9.46 5.64 10.68
C ALA A 84 10.70 4.80 10.35
N GLU A 85 10.52 3.73 9.58
CA GLU A 85 11.59 2.84 9.12
C GLU A 85 12.35 3.37 7.89
N GLY A 86 11.93 4.52 7.35
CA GLY A 86 12.52 5.11 6.14
C GLY A 86 12.14 4.35 4.86
N ILE A 87 11.06 3.56 4.91
CA ILE A 87 10.50 2.87 3.75
C ILE A 87 9.46 3.79 3.12
N TYR A 88 9.85 4.46 2.02
CA TYR A 88 8.95 5.38 1.35
C TYR A 88 8.18 4.66 0.26
N THR A 89 6.88 4.46 0.54
CA THR A 89 5.92 3.78 -0.33
C THR A 89 5.32 4.75 -1.35
N LEU A 90 4.54 4.26 -2.30
CA LEU A 90 4.06 5.09 -3.42
C LEU A 90 3.32 6.35 -2.98
N PRO A 91 2.39 6.33 -2.01
CA PRO A 91 1.75 7.56 -1.53
C PRO A 91 2.76 8.62 -1.08
N THR A 92 3.80 8.21 -0.35
CA THR A 92 4.86 9.10 0.15
C THR A 92 5.72 9.67 -0.99
N LEU A 93 6.14 8.83 -1.95
CA LEU A 93 6.94 9.27 -3.11
C LEU A 93 6.16 10.27 -3.97
N LEU A 94 4.87 10.02 -4.18
CA LEU A 94 4.00 10.92 -4.92
C LEU A 94 3.69 12.22 -4.17
N ALA A 95 3.61 12.17 -2.84
CA ALA A 95 3.48 13.36 -2.00
C ALA A 95 4.74 14.22 -2.01
N LEU A 96 5.94 13.60 -2.06
CA LEU A 96 7.20 14.31 -2.25
C LEU A 96 7.26 15.08 -3.58
N ALA A 97 6.65 14.53 -4.63
CA ALA A 97 6.56 15.15 -5.94
C ALA A 97 5.39 16.17 -6.05
N ASP A 98 4.58 16.33 -5.00
CA ASP A 98 3.49 17.31 -4.95
C ASP A 98 4.07 18.73 -4.75
N PRO A 99 3.73 19.73 -5.61
CA PRO A 99 4.30 21.07 -5.52
C PRO A 99 3.98 21.80 -4.21
N GLU A 100 2.84 21.53 -3.58
CA GLU A 100 2.39 22.16 -2.36
C GLU A 100 2.94 21.47 -1.11
N HIS A 101 2.80 20.15 -1.04
CA HIS A 101 3.11 19.37 0.15
C HIS A 101 4.55 18.84 0.18
N GLY A 102 5.17 18.64 -1.00
CA GLY A 102 6.52 18.10 -1.10
C GLY A 102 7.58 19.00 -0.44
N VAL A 103 7.42 20.32 -0.51
CA VAL A 103 8.33 21.29 0.14
C VAL A 103 8.31 21.14 1.67
N THR A 104 7.14 20.83 2.25
CA THR A 104 6.98 20.60 3.69
C THR A 104 7.44 19.20 4.08
N LEU A 105 7.19 18.19 3.24
CA LEU A 105 7.50 16.79 3.52
C LEU A 105 9.00 16.47 3.40
N ALA A 106 9.67 16.99 2.36
CA ALA A 106 11.06 16.67 2.06
C ALA A 106 12.04 16.85 3.22
N PRO A 107 12.01 17.96 4.00
CA PRO A 107 12.93 18.11 5.13
C PRO A 107 12.66 17.19 6.33
N MET A 108 11.49 16.54 6.38
CA MET A 108 11.16 15.57 7.43
C MET A 108 11.77 14.20 7.15
N LEU A 109 11.95 13.83 5.89
CA LEU A 109 12.37 12.50 5.44
C LEU A 109 13.90 12.37 5.32
N GLY A 110 14.38 11.17 4.99
CA GLY A 110 15.81 10.89 4.85
C GLY A 110 16.53 10.59 6.16
N GLN A 111 15.79 10.51 7.28
CA GLN A 111 16.32 10.28 8.64
C GLN A 111 15.27 9.52 9.48
N PRO A 112 15.68 8.88 10.60
CA PRO A 112 14.75 8.30 11.55
C PRO A 112 13.77 9.34 12.11
N LEU A 113 12.49 8.96 12.20
CA LEU A 113 11.43 9.82 12.71
C LEU A 113 11.03 9.41 14.13
N ASP A 114 10.97 10.37 15.04
CA ASP A 114 10.28 10.18 16.31
C ASP A 114 8.74 10.16 16.09
N THR A 115 7.98 9.86 17.12
CA THR A 115 6.51 9.74 17.04
C THR A 115 5.87 11.03 16.51
N ARG A 116 6.33 12.21 16.94
CA ARG A 116 5.76 13.49 16.51
C ARG A 116 6.07 13.79 15.04
N ALA A 117 7.32 13.56 14.63
CA ALA A 117 7.76 13.76 13.25
C ALA A 117 7.04 12.78 12.30
N ARG A 118 6.87 11.51 12.71
CA ARG A 118 6.10 10.51 11.97
C ARG A 118 4.67 10.96 11.74
N GLU A 119 3.96 11.40 12.79
CA GLU A 119 2.59 11.89 12.66
C GLU A 119 2.49 13.13 11.77
N ALA A 120 3.43 14.05 11.87
CA ALA A 120 3.47 15.23 11.01
C ALA A 120 3.71 14.86 9.53
N ALA A 121 4.63 13.93 9.25
CA ALA A 121 4.90 13.43 7.91
C ALA A 121 3.67 12.68 7.34
N ARG A 122 3.08 11.77 8.13
CA ARG A 122 1.85 11.05 7.79
C ARG A 122 0.70 11.99 7.44
N ALA A 123 0.45 13.00 8.28
CA ALA A 123 -0.57 14.01 8.04
C ALA A 123 -0.32 14.82 6.75
N THR A 124 0.95 15.09 6.43
CA THR A 124 1.33 15.80 5.19
C THR A 124 1.07 14.93 3.97
N VAL A 125 1.43 13.63 4.02
CA VAL A 125 1.13 12.67 2.94
C VAL A 125 -0.37 12.53 2.74
N ALA A 126 -1.15 12.38 3.80
CA ALA A 126 -2.60 12.23 3.74
C ALA A 126 -3.32 13.45 3.12
N LYS A 127 -2.79 14.66 3.31
CA LYS A 127 -3.34 15.90 2.73
C LYS A 127 -2.92 16.14 1.28
N SER A 128 -1.87 15.47 0.83
CA SER A 128 -1.37 15.61 -0.55
C SER A 128 -2.24 14.84 -1.56
N ASN A 129 -1.96 15.06 -2.85
CA ASN A 129 -2.57 14.26 -3.91
C ASN A 129 -1.95 12.84 -4.04
N GLY A 130 -0.96 12.48 -3.20
CA GLY A 130 -0.21 11.24 -3.29
C GLY A 130 -1.07 9.99 -3.19
N ILE A 131 -2.04 9.97 -2.26
CA ILE A 131 -2.97 8.84 -2.07
C ILE A 131 -3.86 8.67 -3.31
N GLY A 132 -4.51 9.74 -3.78
CA GLY A 132 -5.38 9.69 -4.97
C GLY A 132 -4.65 9.20 -6.22
N ARG A 133 -3.37 9.59 -6.39
CA ARG A 133 -2.52 9.11 -7.48
C ARG A 133 -2.15 7.63 -7.31
N ALA A 134 -1.88 7.17 -6.08
CA ALA A 134 -1.62 5.76 -5.81
C ALA A 134 -2.86 4.90 -6.11
N VAL A 135 -4.07 5.37 -5.78
CA VAL A 135 -5.34 4.73 -6.15
C VAL A 135 -5.49 4.62 -7.68
N ALA A 136 -5.13 5.66 -8.43
CA ALA A 136 -5.18 5.61 -9.90
C ALA A 136 -4.26 4.51 -10.47
N VAL A 137 -3.10 4.28 -9.84
CA VAL A 137 -2.20 3.16 -10.19
C VAL A 137 -2.87 1.81 -9.82
N GLY A 138 -3.53 1.73 -8.67
CA GLY A 138 -4.29 0.54 -8.24
C GLY A 138 -5.41 0.18 -9.22
N ARG A 139 -6.19 1.16 -9.67
CA ARG A 139 -7.25 0.98 -10.69
C ARG A 139 -6.71 0.37 -11.98
N ARG A 140 -5.55 0.83 -12.45
CA ARG A 140 -4.92 0.28 -13.65
C ARG A 140 -4.58 -1.20 -13.47
N PHE A 141 -3.96 -1.57 -12.36
CA PHE A 141 -3.63 -2.98 -12.08
C PHE A 141 -4.87 -3.83 -11.86
N ALA A 142 -5.92 -3.30 -11.24
CA ALA A 142 -7.19 -4.01 -11.08
C ALA A 142 -7.88 -4.27 -12.43
N ALA A 143 -7.85 -3.32 -13.35
CA ALA A 143 -8.36 -3.50 -14.72
C ALA A 143 -7.56 -4.57 -15.48
N GLU A 144 -6.22 -4.54 -15.40
CA GLU A 144 -5.35 -5.55 -16.03
C GLU A 144 -5.57 -6.96 -15.43
N ALA A 145 -5.88 -7.06 -14.12
CA ALA A 145 -6.26 -8.33 -13.49
C ALA A 145 -7.60 -8.86 -14.00
N ALA A 146 -8.61 -7.98 -14.12
CA ALA A 146 -9.92 -8.36 -14.66
C ALA A 146 -9.83 -8.83 -16.12
N GLU A 147 -9.06 -8.12 -16.96
CA GLU A 147 -8.80 -8.53 -18.35
C GLU A 147 -8.13 -9.92 -18.40
N ALA A 148 -7.14 -10.17 -17.55
CA ALA A 148 -6.50 -11.50 -17.51
C ALA A 148 -7.49 -12.60 -17.13
N ALA A 149 -8.46 -12.34 -16.27
CA ALA A 149 -9.49 -13.30 -15.88
C ALA A 149 -10.43 -13.68 -17.03
N GLU A 150 -10.58 -12.88 -18.08
CA GLU A 150 -11.40 -13.20 -19.24
C GLU A 150 -10.98 -14.45 -19.99
N ALA A 151 -9.68 -14.79 -19.95
CA ALA A 151 -9.14 -15.99 -20.59
C ALA A 151 -9.38 -17.29 -19.77
N ILE A 152 -9.97 -17.20 -18.58
CA ILE A 152 -10.27 -18.35 -17.72
C ILE A 152 -11.54 -19.01 -18.22
N ALA A 153 -11.48 -20.31 -18.59
CA ALA A 153 -12.61 -21.04 -19.16
C ALA A 153 -13.72 -21.32 -18.13
N ASP A 154 -13.35 -21.60 -16.88
CA ASP A 154 -14.31 -21.74 -15.79
C ASP A 154 -14.85 -20.36 -15.41
N ARG A 155 -16.09 -20.09 -15.85
CA ARG A 155 -16.74 -18.80 -15.61
C ARG A 155 -17.01 -18.51 -14.14
N GLN A 156 -17.33 -19.56 -13.35
CA GLN A 156 -17.55 -19.40 -11.92
C GLN A 156 -16.25 -18.97 -11.20
N LEU A 157 -15.14 -19.58 -11.58
CA LEU A 157 -13.81 -19.18 -11.07
C LEU A 157 -13.44 -17.77 -11.53
N ALA A 158 -13.63 -17.45 -12.81
CA ALA A 158 -13.33 -16.12 -13.35
C ALA A 158 -14.13 -15.03 -12.63
N ASP A 159 -15.44 -15.21 -12.47
CA ASP A 159 -16.32 -14.26 -11.79
C ASP A 159 -15.93 -14.09 -10.31
N ALA A 160 -15.56 -15.18 -9.62
CA ALA A 160 -15.09 -15.12 -8.24
C ALA A 160 -13.76 -14.33 -8.10
N LEU A 161 -12.82 -14.51 -9.03
CA LEU A 161 -11.55 -13.79 -9.05
C LEU A 161 -11.76 -12.30 -9.36
N VAL A 162 -12.65 -11.97 -10.31
CA VAL A 162 -13.01 -10.58 -10.62
C VAL A 162 -13.67 -9.92 -9.41
N ALA A 163 -14.59 -10.59 -8.73
CA ALA A 163 -15.23 -10.08 -7.51
C ALA A 163 -14.22 -9.85 -6.37
N LEU A 164 -13.28 -10.79 -6.17
CA LEU A 164 -12.20 -10.64 -5.20
C LEU A 164 -11.32 -9.42 -5.51
N ASN A 165 -10.93 -9.25 -6.77
CA ASN A 165 -10.12 -8.14 -7.24
C ASN A 165 -10.86 -6.80 -7.07
N GLN A 166 -12.16 -6.76 -7.40
CA GLN A 166 -12.98 -5.57 -7.21
C GLN A 166 -13.09 -5.21 -5.73
N GLY A 167 -13.37 -6.15 -4.84
CA GLY A 167 -13.41 -5.89 -3.40
C GLY A 167 -12.08 -5.39 -2.83
N MET A 168 -10.94 -5.81 -3.41
CA MET A 168 -9.63 -5.27 -3.03
C MET A 168 -9.46 -3.80 -3.48
N LEU A 169 -9.93 -3.47 -4.70
CA LEU A 169 -9.91 -2.11 -5.22
C LEU A 169 -10.87 -1.21 -4.44
N ASP A 170 -12.10 -1.66 -4.18
CA ASP A 170 -13.07 -0.90 -3.39
C ASP A 170 -12.51 -0.54 -2.02
N GLY A 171 -11.85 -1.49 -1.32
CA GLY A 171 -11.20 -1.22 -0.06
C GLY A 171 -10.02 -0.23 -0.15
N LEU A 172 -9.31 -0.16 -1.27
CA LEU A 172 -8.29 0.86 -1.52
C LEU A 172 -8.93 2.25 -1.73
N GLU A 173 -10.04 2.32 -2.44
CA GLU A 173 -10.78 3.56 -2.73
C GLU A 173 -11.43 4.11 -1.46
N GLU A 174 -12.06 3.27 -0.65
CA GLU A 174 -12.64 3.64 0.65
C GLU A 174 -11.60 4.27 1.59
N LEU A 175 -10.38 3.72 1.65
CA LEU A 175 -9.27 4.28 2.43
C LEU A 175 -8.91 5.69 1.95
N ALA A 176 -8.88 5.92 0.64
CA ALA A 176 -8.55 7.22 0.07
C ALA A 176 -9.66 8.26 0.31
N GLU A 177 -10.92 7.85 0.22
CA GLU A 177 -12.07 8.71 0.53
C GLU A 177 -12.09 9.10 2.00
N GLY A 178 -11.83 8.14 2.90
CA GLY A 178 -11.69 8.38 4.33
C GLY A 178 -10.59 9.40 4.65
N ALA A 179 -9.45 9.33 3.95
CA ALA A 179 -8.36 10.30 4.10
C ALA A 179 -8.75 11.73 3.68
N SER A 180 -9.57 11.86 2.64
CA SER A 180 -10.02 13.17 2.13
C SER A 180 -11.12 13.81 2.98
N GLY A 181 -11.90 13.00 3.71
CA GLY A 181 -13.02 13.46 4.56
C GLY A 181 -12.67 13.64 6.04
N ALA A 182 -11.60 13.05 6.51
CA ALA A 182 -11.17 13.14 7.90
C ALA A 182 -10.22 14.33 8.08
N GLU A 183 -10.64 15.39 8.81
CA GLU A 183 -9.69 16.05 9.71
C GLU A 183 -9.13 14.93 10.59
N LEU A 184 -7.84 14.59 10.39
CA LEU A 184 -7.16 13.59 11.21
C LEU A 184 -7.38 13.97 12.67
N VAL A 185 -8.23 13.21 13.36
CA VAL A 185 -8.51 13.41 14.77
C VAL A 185 -7.16 13.36 15.47
N GLN A 186 -6.71 14.51 15.96
CA GLN A 186 -5.52 14.61 16.81
C GLN A 186 -5.78 13.72 18.02
N GLN A 187 -5.12 12.57 18.05
CA GLN A 187 -5.12 11.75 19.27
C GLN A 187 -4.50 12.60 20.39
N PRO A 188 -5.20 12.78 21.53
CA PRO A 188 -4.61 13.49 22.65
C PRO A 188 -3.34 12.73 23.08
N ALA A 189 -2.25 13.46 23.24
CA ALA A 189 -0.98 12.94 23.72
C ALA A 189 -1.23 12.10 24.98
N VAL A 190 -0.85 10.81 24.92
CA VAL A 190 -0.88 9.93 26.10
C VAL A 190 0.02 10.57 27.16
N PRO A 191 -0.51 10.93 28.36
CA PRO A 191 0.31 11.54 29.38
C PRO A 191 1.43 10.55 29.77
N ALA A 192 2.67 11.04 29.77
CA ALA A 192 3.82 10.27 30.23
C ALA A 192 3.50 9.67 31.63
N ARG A 193 3.62 8.35 31.75
CA ARG A 193 3.51 7.70 33.06
C ARG A 193 4.48 8.36 34.02
N ALA A 194 3.93 8.98 35.05
CA ALA A 194 4.73 9.49 36.16
C ALA A 194 5.56 8.34 36.70
N THR A 195 6.87 8.48 36.66
CA THR A 195 7.79 7.59 37.36
C THR A 195 7.59 7.81 38.86
N ASP A 196 7.08 6.81 39.54
CA ASP A 196 6.91 6.78 40.99
C ASP A 196 8.31 6.80 41.65
N PRO A 197 8.68 7.82 42.45
CA PRO A 197 9.98 7.89 43.10
C PRO A 197 9.95 7.29 44.51
N ALA A 198 9.30 6.13 44.68
CA ALA A 198 9.26 5.47 45.99
C ALA A 198 9.66 3.98 45.92
N ALA A 199 10.95 3.73 45.81
CA ALA A 199 11.56 2.48 46.25
C ALA A 199 12.98 2.77 46.67
N SER A 200 13.11 3.23 47.91
CA SER A 200 14.37 3.14 48.72
C SER A 200 14.25 1.97 49.67
#